data_4fc1fcee2c53855139da93cebd8eee3b
#
_entry.id   4fc1fcee2c53855139da93cebd8eee3b
#
_cell.length_a   1.000
_cell.length_b   1.000
_cell.length_c   1.000
_cell.angle_alpha   90.00
_cell.angle_beta   90.00
_cell.angle_gamma   90.00
#
_symmetry.space_group_name_H-M   'P 1'
#
loop_
_entity.id
_entity.type
_entity.pdbx_description
1 polymer ?
#
loop_
_entity_poly.entity_id
_entity_poly.type
_entity_poly.pdbx_seq_one_letter_code
_entity_poly.pdbx_strand_id
1 'polypeptide(L)'
;MKEKSDVLADVLRALQQEEVIAYPTEAVFGLGCDPDSEKAVNALLALKQRPWQKGLILIAANYEQLKPYIDDSTLSDSQRETIFSCWPGAVTWVIPARAETPRWLTGSFDSLAVRVSDHPLVQQLCLQYGKPLVSTSANLSGREPCRTDEEVRIQFGPSLPVLF
;
A
#
# COMPACT_ATOMS: atom_id res chain seq x y z
N MET A 1 -14.32 -20.50 -12.89
CA MET A 1 -14.32 -19.32 -11.99
C MET A 1 -13.36 -19.58 -10.82
N LYS A 2 -12.49 -18.62 -10.52
CA LYS A 2 -11.55 -18.78 -9.40
C LYS A 2 -12.26 -18.56 -8.06
N GLU A 3 -11.94 -19.40 -7.08
CA GLU A 3 -12.35 -19.20 -5.72
C GLU A 3 -11.62 -17.99 -5.12
N LYS A 4 -12.21 -17.36 -4.09
CA LYS A 4 -11.59 -16.22 -3.40
C LYS A 4 -10.21 -16.58 -2.81
N SER A 5 -10.08 -17.81 -2.29
CA SER A 5 -8.80 -18.29 -1.74
C SER A 5 -7.73 -18.43 -2.84
N ASP A 6 -8.12 -18.79 -4.06
CA ASP A 6 -7.19 -18.90 -5.19
C ASP A 6 -6.74 -17.52 -5.66
N VAL A 7 -7.65 -16.53 -5.66
CA VAL A 7 -7.32 -15.15 -6.01
C VAL A 7 -6.32 -14.58 -5.01
N LEU A 8 -6.55 -14.79 -3.72
CA LEU A 8 -5.63 -14.35 -2.68
C LEU A 8 -4.25 -15.01 -2.83
N ALA A 9 -4.22 -16.32 -3.09
CA ALA A 9 -2.96 -17.04 -3.30
C ALA A 9 -2.17 -16.50 -4.50
N ASP A 10 -2.87 -16.20 -5.60
CA ASP A 10 -2.24 -15.62 -6.79
C ASP A 10 -1.63 -14.24 -6.50
N VAL A 11 -2.36 -13.40 -5.76
CA VAL A 11 -1.90 -12.06 -5.41
C VAL A 11 -0.70 -12.14 -4.47
N LEU A 12 -0.72 -13.04 -3.47
CA LEU A 12 0.41 -13.24 -2.57
C LEU A 12 1.65 -13.72 -3.33
N ARG A 13 1.47 -14.63 -4.29
CA ARG A 13 2.58 -15.11 -5.12
C ARG A 13 3.17 -13.97 -5.96
N ALA A 14 2.32 -13.12 -6.52
CA ALA A 14 2.78 -11.95 -7.30
C ALA A 14 3.62 -11.01 -6.41
N LEU A 15 3.19 -10.75 -5.18
CA LEU A 15 3.96 -9.95 -4.23
C LEU A 15 5.32 -10.55 -3.95
N GLN A 16 5.39 -11.88 -3.76
CA GLN A 16 6.65 -12.58 -3.52
C GLN A 16 7.57 -12.53 -4.73
N GLN A 17 7.02 -12.41 -5.92
CA GLN A 17 7.77 -12.30 -7.17
C GLN A 17 8.13 -10.85 -7.53
N GLU A 18 7.96 -9.93 -6.58
CA GLU A 18 8.27 -8.51 -6.76
C GLU A 18 7.45 -7.85 -7.87
N GLU A 19 6.18 -8.22 -7.97
CA GLU A 19 5.25 -7.67 -8.95
C GLU A 19 4.30 -6.66 -8.30
N VAL A 20 3.69 -5.82 -9.15
CA VAL A 20 2.63 -4.89 -8.73
C VAL A 20 1.30 -5.62 -8.74
N ILE A 21 0.48 -5.36 -7.75
CA ILE A 21 -0.88 -5.91 -7.63
C ILE A 21 -1.89 -4.78 -7.46
N ALA A 22 -3.17 -5.12 -7.62
CA ALA A 22 -4.28 -4.23 -7.29
C ALA A 22 -5.16 -4.87 -6.22
N TYR A 23 -5.77 -4.03 -5.38
CA TYR A 23 -6.61 -4.49 -4.27
C TYR A 23 -7.63 -3.41 -3.91
N PRO A 24 -8.79 -3.80 -3.32
CA PRO A 24 -9.80 -2.81 -2.91
C PRO A 24 -9.40 -2.15 -1.59
N THR A 25 -9.83 -0.91 -1.42
CA THR A 25 -9.72 -0.19 -0.15
C THR A 25 -11.08 0.39 0.23
N GLU A 26 -11.12 1.16 1.33
CA GLU A 26 -12.34 1.83 1.77
C GLU A 26 -12.82 2.91 0.79
N ALA A 27 -11.94 3.35 -0.11
CA ALA A 27 -12.25 4.41 -1.07
C ALA A 27 -12.25 3.86 -2.51
N VAL A 28 -11.09 3.80 -3.16
CA VAL A 28 -10.92 3.32 -4.52
C VAL A 28 -9.98 2.13 -4.51
N PHE A 29 -9.89 1.37 -5.61
CA PHE A 29 -8.86 0.34 -5.73
C PHE A 29 -7.47 0.98 -5.63
N GLY A 30 -6.54 0.26 -5.02
CA GLY A 30 -5.16 0.65 -4.91
C GLY A 30 -4.26 -0.24 -5.77
N LEU A 31 -3.12 0.31 -6.14
CA LEU A 31 -1.99 -0.47 -6.64
C LEU A 31 -0.98 -0.57 -5.53
N GLY A 32 -0.35 -1.72 -5.40
CA GLY A 32 0.64 -1.92 -4.36
C GLY A 32 1.68 -2.94 -4.72
N CYS A 33 2.66 -3.03 -3.85
CA CYS A 33 3.77 -3.97 -4.00
C CYS A 33 4.51 -4.09 -2.66
N ASP A 34 5.51 -4.98 -2.63
CA ASP A 34 6.36 -5.15 -1.46
C ASP A 34 7.19 -3.87 -1.22
N PRO A 35 7.08 -3.25 -0.04
CA PRO A 35 7.79 -1.99 0.24
C PRO A 35 9.30 -2.15 0.34
N ASP A 36 9.79 -3.36 0.58
CA ASP A 36 11.23 -3.63 0.70
C ASP A 36 11.89 -4.00 -0.62
N SER A 37 11.10 -4.13 -1.69
CA SER A 37 11.59 -4.47 -3.02
C SER A 37 11.75 -3.21 -3.87
N GLU A 38 12.98 -2.77 -4.08
CA GLU A 38 13.26 -1.65 -4.97
C GLU A 38 12.75 -1.91 -6.38
N LYS A 39 12.91 -3.14 -6.86
CA LYS A 39 12.43 -3.56 -8.17
C LYS A 39 10.91 -3.38 -8.30
N ALA A 40 10.16 -3.84 -7.31
CA ALA A 40 8.70 -3.74 -7.32
C ALA A 40 8.25 -2.29 -7.25
N VAL A 41 8.87 -1.50 -6.37
CA VAL A 41 8.55 -0.07 -6.22
C VAL A 41 8.85 0.68 -7.51
N ASN A 42 9.97 0.42 -8.15
CA ASN A 42 10.31 1.07 -9.43
C ASN A 42 9.31 0.70 -10.52
N ALA A 43 8.84 -0.55 -10.56
CA ALA A 43 7.81 -0.98 -11.50
C ALA A 43 6.50 -0.22 -11.26
N LEU A 44 6.12 -0.03 -10.00
CA LEU A 44 4.92 0.73 -9.63
C LEU A 44 5.05 2.20 -10.03
N LEU A 45 6.19 2.81 -9.76
CA LEU A 45 6.43 4.22 -10.11
C LEU A 45 6.38 4.40 -11.63
N ALA A 46 6.96 3.48 -12.39
CA ALA A 46 6.93 3.52 -13.86
C ALA A 46 5.49 3.38 -14.38
N LEU A 47 4.72 2.47 -13.81
CA LEU A 47 3.32 2.25 -14.20
C LEU A 47 2.48 3.51 -13.95
N LYS A 48 2.74 4.21 -12.84
CA LYS A 48 2.02 5.41 -12.45
C LYS A 48 2.60 6.68 -13.09
N GLN A 49 3.76 6.60 -13.74
CA GLN A 49 4.51 7.77 -14.21
C GLN A 49 4.72 8.77 -13.07
N ARG A 50 5.02 8.24 -11.88
CA ARG A 50 5.16 9.04 -10.66
C ARG A 50 6.64 9.23 -10.33
N PRO A 51 7.11 10.47 -10.11
CA PRO A 51 8.50 10.68 -9.70
C PRO A 51 8.72 10.16 -8.27
N TRP A 52 9.88 9.53 -8.04
CA TRP A 52 10.21 8.92 -6.75
C TRP A 52 10.27 9.94 -5.61
N GLN A 53 10.55 11.22 -5.94
CA GLN A 53 10.70 12.28 -4.96
C GLN A 53 9.43 12.56 -4.17
N LYS A 54 8.28 12.21 -4.70
CA LYS A 54 6.99 12.42 -4.05
C LYS A 54 6.75 11.50 -2.86
N GLY A 55 7.48 10.38 -2.77
CA GLY A 55 7.23 9.37 -1.76
C GLY A 55 5.97 8.56 -2.04
N LEU A 56 5.74 7.56 -1.22
CA LEU A 56 4.62 6.63 -1.36
C LEU A 56 3.97 6.43 0.01
N ILE A 57 2.76 5.89 -0.01
CA ILE A 57 1.99 5.57 1.21
C ILE A 57 2.21 4.09 1.53
N LEU A 58 2.35 3.75 2.81
CA LEU A 58 2.25 2.37 3.27
C LEU A 58 0.89 2.12 3.90
N ILE A 59 0.28 1.00 3.53
CA ILE A 59 -0.98 0.53 4.12
C ILE A 59 -0.71 -0.79 4.86
N ALA A 60 -1.29 -0.92 6.05
CA ALA A 60 -1.00 -2.06 6.92
C ALA A 60 -2.28 -2.61 7.55
N ALA A 61 -2.18 -3.83 8.08
CA ALA A 61 -3.25 -4.46 8.84
C ALA A 61 -3.29 -3.97 10.30
N ASN A 62 -2.14 -3.55 10.84
CA ASN A 62 -2.03 -3.07 12.21
C ASN A 62 -0.80 -2.17 12.36
N TYR A 63 -0.72 -1.46 13.49
CA TYR A 63 0.36 -0.52 13.74
C TYR A 63 1.73 -1.20 13.84
N GLU A 64 1.78 -2.42 14.38
CA GLU A 64 3.03 -3.15 14.55
C GLU A 64 3.74 -3.35 13.20
N GLN A 65 2.98 -3.54 12.11
CA GLN A 65 3.57 -3.69 10.78
C GLN A 65 4.25 -2.42 10.30
N LEU A 66 3.84 -1.26 10.79
CA LEU A 66 4.40 0.04 10.38
C LEU A 66 5.67 0.40 11.16
N LYS A 67 5.84 -0.12 12.37
CA LYS A 67 6.98 0.24 13.24
C LYS A 67 8.36 0.10 12.62
N PRO A 68 8.64 -0.92 11.76
CA PRO A 68 9.94 -1.00 11.11
C PRO A 68 10.27 0.17 10.19
N TYR A 69 9.27 0.95 9.77
CA TYR A 69 9.43 2.01 8.77
C TYR A 69 9.31 3.41 9.36
N ILE A 70 8.71 3.57 10.54
CA ILE A 70 8.47 4.87 11.16
C ILE A 70 9.25 5.01 12.45
N ASP A 71 9.56 6.26 12.83
CA ASP A 71 10.20 6.55 14.11
C ASP A 71 9.13 6.82 15.16
N ASP A 72 8.66 5.74 15.76
CA ASP A 72 7.61 5.77 16.77
C ASP A 72 8.03 6.57 18.02
N SER A 73 9.32 6.66 18.30
CA SER A 73 9.84 7.37 19.49
C SER A 73 9.63 8.88 19.43
N THR A 74 9.38 9.43 18.24
CA THR A 74 9.13 10.87 18.07
C THR A 74 7.72 11.28 18.44
N LEU A 75 6.79 10.31 18.61
CA LEU A 75 5.39 10.59 18.88
C LEU A 75 5.14 10.75 20.38
N SER A 76 4.45 11.84 20.75
CA SER A 76 3.96 12.01 22.10
C SER A 76 2.77 11.09 22.39
N ASP A 77 2.45 10.88 23.66
CA ASP A 77 1.26 10.09 24.03
C ASP A 77 -0.02 10.68 23.45
N SER A 78 -0.13 12.02 23.45
CA SER A 78 -1.27 12.73 22.89
C SER A 78 -1.38 12.50 21.38
N GLN A 79 -0.25 12.55 20.66
CA GLN A 79 -0.23 12.29 19.22
C GLN A 79 -0.65 10.84 18.92
N ARG A 80 -0.14 9.88 19.67
CA ARG A 80 -0.50 8.47 19.50
C ARG A 80 -1.99 8.25 19.73
N GLU A 81 -2.55 8.87 20.77
CA GLU A 81 -3.96 8.76 21.08
C GLU A 81 -4.82 9.27 19.91
N THR A 82 -4.45 10.42 19.35
CA THR A 82 -5.13 11.00 18.19
C THR A 82 -5.06 10.06 16.99
N ILE A 83 -3.86 9.55 16.68
CA ILE A 83 -3.65 8.64 15.55
C ILE A 83 -4.48 7.37 15.73
N PHE A 84 -4.43 6.75 16.90
CA PHE A 84 -5.14 5.49 17.16
C PHE A 84 -6.66 5.67 17.23
N SER A 85 -7.15 6.88 17.46
CA SER A 85 -8.58 7.16 17.36
C SER A 85 -9.09 7.10 15.92
N CYS A 86 -8.19 7.25 14.93
CA CYS A 86 -8.53 7.23 13.51
C CYS A 86 -8.29 5.87 12.85
N TRP A 87 -7.55 4.98 13.51
CA TRP A 87 -7.19 3.67 12.96
C TRP A 87 -7.81 2.53 13.74
N PRO A 88 -8.22 1.47 13.02
CA PRO A 88 -8.19 1.32 11.57
C PRO A 88 -9.21 2.22 10.88
N GLY A 89 -8.93 2.61 9.63
CA GLY A 89 -9.82 3.48 8.87
C GLY A 89 -9.16 4.09 7.64
N ALA A 90 -9.81 5.06 7.07
CA ALA A 90 -9.39 5.69 5.81
C ALA A 90 -8.44 6.88 6.00
N VAL A 91 -7.99 7.14 7.22
CA VAL A 91 -7.12 8.29 7.51
C VAL A 91 -5.65 7.92 7.33
N THR A 92 -4.93 8.73 6.57
CA THR A 92 -3.49 8.61 6.38
C THR A 92 -2.80 9.66 7.25
N TRP A 93 -1.78 9.23 8.00
CA TRP A 93 -0.96 10.12 8.81
C TRP A 93 0.46 10.17 8.27
N VAL A 94 1.08 11.35 8.32
CA VAL A 94 2.49 11.52 7.97
C VAL A 94 3.27 11.50 9.27
N ILE A 95 4.17 10.51 9.39
CA ILE A 95 4.94 10.25 10.61
C ILE A 95 6.43 10.26 10.23
N PRO A 96 7.32 10.79 11.09
CA PRO A 96 8.75 10.72 10.81
C PRO A 96 9.20 9.30 10.51
N ALA A 97 10.01 9.13 9.47
CA ALA A 97 10.52 7.84 9.06
C ALA A 97 11.78 7.50 9.86
N ARG A 98 12.07 6.19 10.00
CA ARG A 98 13.33 5.74 10.56
C ARG A 98 14.46 6.06 9.58
N ALA A 99 15.67 6.22 10.11
CA ALA A 99 16.84 6.51 9.26
C ALA A 99 17.10 5.41 8.23
N GLU A 100 16.75 4.17 8.56
CA GLU A 100 16.96 3.01 7.69
C GLU A 100 15.88 2.84 6.64
N THR A 101 14.78 3.60 6.74
CA THR A 101 13.67 3.46 5.80
C THR A 101 14.12 3.85 4.39
N PRO A 102 13.87 2.98 3.39
CA PRO A 102 14.34 3.23 2.03
C PRO A 102 13.80 4.52 1.42
N ARG A 103 14.64 5.20 0.67
CA ARG A 103 14.29 6.45 0.00
C ARG A 103 13.23 6.27 -1.08
N TRP A 104 13.12 5.08 -1.65
CA TRP A 104 12.05 4.82 -2.61
C TRP A 104 10.65 4.86 -1.97
N LEU A 105 10.57 4.81 -0.62
CA LEU A 105 9.31 4.97 0.12
C LEU A 105 9.11 6.42 0.58
N THR A 106 10.13 7.03 1.16
CA THR A 106 10.04 8.39 1.71
C THR A 106 10.12 9.48 0.64
N GLY A 107 10.73 9.18 -0.49
CA GLY A 107 11.02 10.19 -1.51
C GLY A 107 12.06 11.17 -1.02
N SER A 108 11.85 12.46 -1.29
CA SER A 108 12.76 13.52 -0.83
C SER A 108 12.49 13.97 0.59
N PHE A 109 11.56 13.30 1.31
CA PHE A 109 11.17 13.67 2.67
C PHE A 109 11.88 12.78 3.70
N ASP A 110 11.84 13.20 4.96
CA ASP A 110 12.28 12.40 6.11
C ASP A 110 11.11 11.81 6.89
N SER A 111 9.95 11.82 6.27
CA SER A 111 8.70 11.30 6.83
C SER A 111 8.05 10.33 5.86
N LEU A 112 7.09 9.58 6.36
CA LEU A 112 6.38 8.56 5.57
C LEU A 112 4.89 8.67 5.83
N ALA A 113 4.10 8.63 4.77
CA ALA A 113 2.65 8.58 4.87
C ALA A 113 2.22 7.14 5.11
N VAL A 114 1.44 6.91 6.17
CA VAL A 114 1.06 5.56 6.60
C VAL A 114 -0.41 5.49 6.97
N ARG A 115 -1.00 4.30 6.82
CA ARG A 115 -2.40 4.06 7.14
C ARG A 115 -2.60 2.63 7.62
N VAL A 116 -3.43 2.46 8.64
CA VAL A 116 -3.94 1.14 9.05
C VAL A 116 -5.36 1.01 8.51
N SER A 117 -5.56 0.08 7.60
CA SER A 117 -6.83 -0.07 6.89
C SER A 117 -7.87 -0.84 7.70
N ASP A 118 -9.13 -0.46 7.54
CA ASP A 118 -10.27 -1.19 8.09
C ASP A 118 -10.88 -2.15 7.06
N HIS A 119 -10.39 -2.16 5.83
CA HIS A 119 -10.95 -3.02 4.78
C HIS A 119 -10.52 -4.47 5.02
N PRO A 120 -11.48 -5.41 5.10
CA PRO A 120 -11.17 -6.82 5.44
C PRO A 120 -10.16 -7.48 4.49
N LEU A 121 -10.26 -7.19 3.19
CA LEU A 121 -9.35 -7.79 2.20
C LEU A 121 -7.93 -7.23 2.35
N VAL A 122 -7.77 -5.95 2.65
CA VAL A 122 -6.46 -5.35 2.89
C VAL A 122 -5.85 -5.94 4.16
N GLN A 123 -6.64 -6.07 5.22
CA GLN A 123 -6.18 -6.66 6.48
C GLN A 123 -5.70 -8.09 6.26
N GLN A 124 -6.51 -8.89 5.58
CA GLN A 124 -6.16 -10.28 5.27
C GLN A 124 -4.88 -10.37 4.45
N LEU A 125 -4.77 -9.54 3.42
CA LEU A 125 -3.60 -9.51 2.54
C LEU A 125 -2.31 -9.16 3.30
N CYS A 126 -2.34 -8.09 4.08
CA CYS A 126 -1.17 -7.66 4.84
C CYS A 126 -0.80 -8.64 5.96
N LEU A 127 -1.79 -9.25 6.61
CA LEU A 127 -1.53 -10.25 7.65
C LEU A 127 -0.90 -11.51 7.05
N GLN A 128 -1.41 -11.99 5.93
CA GLN A 128 -0.88 -13.20 5.29
C GLN A 128 0.47 -12.96 4.64
N TYR A 129 0.69 -11.77 4.05
CA TYR A 129 1.99 -11.44 3.50
C TYR A 129 3.03 -11.13 4.60
N GLY A 130 2.55 -10.73 5.78
CA GLY A 130 3.38 -10.52 6.95
C GLY A 130 4.03 -9.15 7.04
N LYS A 131 3.62 -8.20 6.21
CA LYS A 131 4.14 -6.83 6.27
C LYS A 131 3.19 -5.86 5.57
N PRO A 132 3.41 -4.54 5.72
CA PRO A 132 2.58 -3.57 5.01
C PRO A 132 2.87 -3.60 3.52
N LEU A 133 2.02 -2.96 2.75
CA LEU A 133 2.19 -2.83 1.30
C LEU A 133 2.31 -1.36 0.93
N VAL A 134 3.04 -1.09 -0.14
CA VAL A 134 2.97 0.22 -0.80
C VAL A 134 1.56 0.39 -1.33
N SER A 135 1.01 1.59 -1.22
CA SER A 135 -0.34 1.89 -1.67
C SER A 135 -0.36 3.21 -2.44
N THR A 136 -0.96 3.15 -3.63
CA THR A 136 -1.29 4.34 -4.41
C THR A 136 -2.60 4.05 -5.14
N SER A 137 -3.32 5.08 -5.58
CA SER A 137 -4.60 4.87 -6.28
C SER A 137 -4.40 4.12 -7.59
N ALA A 138 -5.38 3.25 -7.92
CA ALA A 138 -5.34 2.46 -9.14
C ALA A 138 -5.87 3.28 -10.32
N ASN A 139 -4.99 4.07 -10.90
CA ASN A 139 -5.28 4.86 -12.10
C ASN A 139 -4.01 5.14 -12.88
N LEU A 140 -4.11 5.10 -14.20
CA LEU A 140 -3.07 5.62 -15.06
C LEU A 140 -3.06 7.16 -14.94
N SER A 141 -1.92 7.78 -15.19
CA SER A 141 -1.76 9.23 -15.08
C SER A 141 -2.86 9.96 -15.87
N GLY A 142 -3.58 10.85 -15.19
CA GLY A 142 -4.66 11.63 -15.81
C GLY A 142 -5.99 10.89 -15.96
N ARG A 143 -6.08 9.63 -15.51
CA ARG A 143 -7.31 8.83 -15.56
C ARG A 143 -7.98 8.79 -14.19
N GLU A 144 -9.29 8.51 -14.19
CA GLU A 144 -10.03 8.35 -12.94
C GLU A 144 -9.60 7.10 -12.18
N PRO A 145 -9.51 7.15 -10.84
CA PRO A 145 -9.21 5.97 -10.05
C PRO A 145 -10.29 4.90 -10.20
N CYS A 146 -9.85 3.64 -10.27
CA CYS A 146 -10.74 2.50 -10.41
C CYS A 146 -11.51 2.24 -9.11
N ARG A 147 -12.80 1.95 -9.23
CA ARG A 147 -13.68 1.65 -8.09
C ARG A 147 -14.12 0.18 -8.07
N THR A 148 -13.86 -0.55 -9.15
CA THR A 148 -14.20 -1.96 -9.28
C THR A 148 -13.03 -2.73 -9.87
N ASP A 149 -13.02 -4.05 -9.66
CA ASP A 149 -12.03 -4.93 -10.27
C ASP A 149 -12.13 -4.94 -11.79
N GLU A 150 -13.35 -4.80 -12.34
CA GLU A 150 -13.54 -4.70 -13.79
C GLU A 150 -12.87 -3.45 -14.35
N GLU A 151 -13.02 -2.31 -13.67
CA GLU A 151 -12.38 -1.06 -14.10
C GLU A 151 -10.86 -1.20 -14.09
N VAL A 152 -10.29 -1.92 -13.10
CA VAL A 152 -8.85 -2.19 -13.04
C VAL A 152 -8.41 -2.98 -14.28
N ARG A 153 -9.14 -4.03 -14.62
CA ARG A 153 -8.81 -4.88 -15.80
C ARG A 153 -8.91 -4.10 -17.10
N ILE A 154 -9.87 -3.20 -17.20
CA ILE A 154 -10.04 -2.36 -18.39
C ILE A 154 -8.88 -1.37 -18.51
N GLN A 155 -8.50 -0.73 -17.40
CA GLN A 155 -7.48 0.32 -17.42
C GLN A 155 -6.05 -0.23 -17.52
N PHE A 156 -5.76 -1.37 -16.85
CA PHE A 156 -4.41 -1.93 -16.73
C PHE A 156 -4.19 -3.22 -17.51
N GLY A 157 -5.25 -3.82 -18.05
CA GLY A 157 -5.18 -5.08 -18.79
C GLY A 157 -5.36 -6.29 -17.88
N PRO A 158 -5.50 -7.50 -18.49
CA PRO A 158 -5.83 -8.72 -17.74
C PRO A 158 -4.64 -9.35 -17.01
N SER A 159 -3.43 -8.89 -17.26
CA SER A 159 -2.24 -9.50 -16.67
C SER A 159 -1.91 -8.98 -15.26
N LEU A 160 -2.48 -7.85 -14.85
CA LEU A 160 -2.27 -7.31 -13.51
C LEU A 160 -3.06 -8.14 -12.49
N PRO A 161 -2.39 -8.75 -11.49
CA PRO A 161 -3.12 -9.50 -10.46
C PRO A 161 -4.01 -8.58 -9.64
N VAL A 162 -5.26 -8.96 -9.46
CA VAL A 162 -6.27 -8.15 -8.76
C VAL A 162 -6.90 -8.98 -7.65
N LEU A 163 -6.85 -8.45 -6.42
CA LEU A 163 -7.61 -9.00 -5.29
C LEU A 163 -9.01 -8.39 -5.30
N PHE A 164 -10.02 -9.22 -5.13
CA PHE A 164 -11.42 -8.74 -5.09
C PHE A 164 -12.33 -9.68 -4.29
#